data_b0e2ad56ab785acbc07006794f2b8bef
#
_entry.id   b0e2ad56ab785acbc07006794f2b8bef
#
_cell.length_a   1.000
_cell.length_b   1.000
_cell.length_c   1.000
_cell.angle_alpha   90.00
_cell.angle_beta   90.00
_cell.angle_gamma   90.00
#
_symmetry.space_group_name_H-M   'P 1'
#
loop_
_entity.id
_entity.type
_entity.pdbx_description
1 polymer ?
#
loop_
_entity_poly.entity_id
_entity_poly.type
_entity_poly.pdbx_seq_one_letter_code
_entity_poly.pdbx_strand_id
1 'polypeptide(L)'
;MVLTREAEETALPSLLGMGIDYRPAWDGHDARRKIGVLTEANLIGNRLAVRGYLYARDFPEVAAAIQAKSSDALGMSYELTDARVEDMRAEIWRLTRVTFTGAAVLLRDKAAYSATSFRMAS
;
A
#
# COMPACT_ATOMS: atom_id res chain seq x y z
N MET A 1 -15.40 4.98 -2.38
CA MET A 1 -15.07 3.61 -2.84
C MET A 1 -14.61 2.78 -1.65
N VAL A 2 -15.20 1.63 -1.46
CA VAL A 2 -14.95 0.75 -0.32
C VAL A 2 -14.68 -0.66 -0.83
N LEU A 3 -13.70 -1.35 -0.25
CA LEU A 3 -13.45 -2.77 -0.49
C LEU A 3 -14.30 -3.60 0.47
N THR A 4 -15.01 -4.60 -0.05
CA THR A 4 -15.65 -5.57 0.81
C THR A 4 -14.60 -6.48 1.45
N ARG A 5 -14.93 -7.07 2.61
CA ARG A 5 -14.01 -8.02 3.27
C ARG A 5 -13.68 -9.20 2.37
N GLU A 6 -14.65 -9.69 1.61
CA GLU A 6 -14.44 -10.79 0.66
C GLU A 6 -13.46 -10.41 -0.45
N ALA A 7 -13.57 -9.18 -0.98
CA ALA A 7 -12.63 -8.69 -1.99
C ALA A 7 -11.21 -8.60 -1.42
N GLU A 8 -11.05 -8.11 -0.19
CA GLU A 8 -9.76 -8.02 0.47
C GLU A 8 -9.16 -9.41 0.70
N GLU A 9 -9.94 -10.36 1.26
CA GLU A 9 -9.47 -11.72 1.52
C GLU A 9 -9.03 -12.43 0.24
N THR A 10 -9.81 -12.31 -0.84
CA THR A 10 -9.49 -12.92 -2.13
C THR A 10 -8.25 -12.31 -2.77
N ALA A 11 -8.04 -11.01 -2.58
CA ALA A 11 -6.93 -10.28 -3.19
C ALA A 11 -5.63 -10.36 -2.40
N LEU A 12 -5.64 -10.77 -1.12
CA LEU A 12 -4.43 -10.82 -0.28
C LEU A 12 -3.24 -11.50 -0.95
N PRO A 13 -3.39 -12.68 -1.61
CA PRO A 13 -2.24 -13.32 -2.24
C PRO A 13 -1.54 -12.46 -3.29
N SER A 14 -2.23 -11.52 -3.92
CA SER A 14 -1.61 -10.64 -4.92
C SER A 14 -0.62 -9.65 -4.31
N LEU A 15 -0.65 -9.45 -2.99
CA LEU A 15 0.32 -8.61 -2.29
C LEU A 15 1.63 -9.33 -1.97
N LEU A 16 1.63 -10.67 -1.95
CA LEU A 16 2.83 -11.42 -1.60
C LEU A 16 3.85 -11.35 -2.72
N GLY A 17 5.07 -10.94 -2.39
CA GLY A 17 6.13 -10.75 -3.36
C GLY A 17 6.02 -9.45 -4.16
N MET A 18 5.04 -8.60 -3.86
CA MET A 18 4.86 -7.33 -4.54
C MET A 18 5.96 -6.35 -4.16
N GLY A 19 6.54 -5.67 -5.15
CA GLY A 19 7.49 -4.61 -4.90
C GLY A 19 6.84 -3.40 -4.25
N ILE A 20 7.55 -2.80 -3.31
CA ILE A 20 7.17 -1.54 -2.69
C ILE A 20 7.85 -0.43 -3.48
N ASP A 21 7.08 0.51 -4.02
CA ASP A 21 7.64 1.64 -4.76
C ASP A 21 7.49 2.97 -4.02
N TYR A 22 8.15 3.99 -4.56
CA TYR A 22 8.04 5.35 -4.05
C TYR A 22 8.35 6.34 -5.17
N ARG A 23 7.95 7.59 -4.96
CA ARG A 23 8.40 8.73 -5.76
C ARG A 23 9.24 9.65 -4.89
N PRO A 24 10.27 10.32 -5.45
CA PRO A 24 11.17 11.17 -4.64
C PRO A 24 10.47 12.22 -3.79
N ALA A 25 9.32 12.75 -4.24
CA ALA A 25 8.52 13.70 -3.48
C ALA A 25 7.56 13.03 -2.48
N TRP A 26 7.53 11.70 -2.40
CA TRP A 26 6.65 10.91 -1.54
C TRP A 26 5.17 11.19 -1.78
N ASP A 27 4.80 11.41 -3.03
CA ASP A 27 3.47 11.88 -3.42
C ASP A 27 2.70 10.92 -4.34
N GLY A 28 3.19 9.71 -4.54
CA GLY A 28 2.50 8.75 -5.40
C GLY A 28 3.30 7.50 -5.68
N HIS A 29 2.92 6.82 -6.76
CA HIS A 29 3.53 5.59 -7.23
C HIS A 29 4.52 5.84 -8.36
N ASP A 30 5.61 5.07 -8.37
CA ASP A 30 6.50 4.94 -9.53
C ASP A 30 6.96 3.49 -9.62
N ALA A 31 6.36 2.73 -10.51
CA ALA A 31 6.62 1.30 -10.65
C ALA A 31 8.07 0.97 -11.01
N ARG A 32 8.85 1.95 -11.43
CA ARG A 32 10.28 1.76 -11.77
C ARG A 32 11.20 1.95 -10.57
N ARG A 33 10.68 2.40 -9.43
CA ARG A 33 11.48 2.68 -8.22
C ARG A 33 11.09 1.73 -7.09
N LYS A 34 11.41 0.46 -7.28
CA LYS A 34 11.13 -0.59 -6.29
C LYS A 34 12.20 -0.56 -5.21
N ILE A 35 11.82 -0.17 -4.00
CA ILE A 35 12.71 -0.05 -2.85
C ILE A 35 12.57 -1.19 -1.85
N GLY A 36 11.65 -2.09 -2.07
CA GLY A 36 11.41 -3.20 -1.17
C GLY A 36 10.43 -4.21 -1.73
N VAL A 37 10.07 -5.17 -0.89
CA VAL A 37 9.16 -6.27 -1.24
C VAL A 37 8.26 -6.61 -0.06
N LEU A 38 6.98 -6.86 -0.34
CA LEU A 38 6.03 -7.34 0.66
C LEU A 38 6.13 -8.86 0.79
N THR A 39 6.23 -9.34 2.02
CA THR A 39 6.37 -10.76 2.32
C THR A 39 5.21 -11.34 3.11
N GLU A 40 4.41 -10.49 3.76
CA GLU A 40 3.24 -10.88 4.53
C GLU A 40 2.10 -9.91 4.29
N ALA A 41 0.88 -10.44 4.26
CA ALA A 41 -0.33 -9.64 4.20
C ALA A 41 -1.44 -10.35 4.98
N ASN A 42 -2.08 -9.64 5.90
CA ASN A 42 -3.13 -10.18 6.77
C ASN A 42 -4.24 -9.16 6.94
N LEU A 43 -5.46 -9.66 7.12
CA LEU A 43 -6.57 -8.84 7.58
C LEU A 43 -6.69 -8.95 9.09
N ILE A 44 -6.65 -7.82 9.77
CA ILE A 44 -6.81 -7.72 11.23
C ILE A 44 -8.00 -6.80 11.46
N GLY A 45 -9.16 -7.38 11.77
CA GLY A 45 -10.40 -6.63 11.79
C GLY A 45 -10.73 -6.09 10.40
N ASN A 46 -10.86 -4.77 10.27
CA ASN A 46 -11.09 -4.10 8.99
C ASN A 46 -9.80 -3.46 8.43
N ARG A 47 -8.63 -3.82 8.95
CA ARG A 47 -7.34 -3.27 8.53
C ARG A 47 -6.55 -4.29 7.75
N LEU A 48 -5.91 -3.83 6.70
CA LEU A 48 -4.95 -4.60 5.93
C LEU A 48 -3.56 -4.32 6.51
N ALA A 49 -2.94 -5.34 7.12
CA ALA A 49 -1.61 -5.23 7.69
C ALA A 49 -0.62 -5.98 6.81
N VAL A 50 0.47 -5.30 6.46
CA VAL A 50 1.52 -5.88 5.62
C VAL A 50 2.86 -5.76 6.30
N ARG A 51 3.77 -6.67 5.95
CA ARG A 51 5.18 -6.62 6.32
C ARG A 51 6.03 -6.91 5.10
N GLY A 52 7.26 -6.44 5.13
CA GLY A 52 8.19 -6.70 4.08
C GLY A 52 9.59 -6.20 4.43
N TYR A 53 10.41 -6.11 3.42
CA TYR A 53 11.78 -5.66 3.55
C TYR A 53 12.03 -4.48 2.62
N LEU A 54 12.78 -3.51 3.11
CA LEU A 54 13.34 -2.45 2.28
C LEU A 54 14.77 -2.85 1.88
N TYR A 55 15.12 -2.56 0.64
CA TYR A 55 16.47 -2.78 0.13
C TYR A 55 17.38 -1.64 0.57
N ALA A 56 17.62 -1.55 1.89
CA ALA A 56 18.36 -0.42 2.47
C ALA A 56 19.80 -0.33 1.97
N ARG A 57 20.40 -1.48 1.64
CA ARG A 57 21.76 -1.53 1.11
C ARG A 57 21.86 -0.93 -0.28
N ASP A 58 20.83 -1.14 -1.11
CA ASP A 58 20.78 -0.60 -2.48
C ASP A 58 20.25 0.83 -2.52
N PHE A 59 19.45 1.22 -1.53
CA PHE A 59 18.82 2.53 -1.43
C PHE A 59 19.05 3.17 -0.07
N PRO A 60 20.32 3.39 0.33
CA PRO A 60 20.61 3.92 1.66
C PRO A 60 20.04 5.31 1.90
N GLU A 61 19.96 6.14 0.86
CA GLU A 61 19.38 7.48 0.93
C GLU A 61 17.87 7.44 1.19
N VAL A 62 17.19 6.44 0.65
CA VAL A 62 15.74 6.26 0.88
C VAL A 62 15.48 5.79 2.30
N ALA A 63 16.25 4.80 2.78
CA ALA A 63 16.15 4.33 4.15
C ALA A 63 16.40 5.46 5.16
N ALA A 64 17.42 6.28 4.91
CA ALA A 64 17.73 7.43 5.76
C ALA A 64 16.61 8.47 5.74
N ALA A 65 16.03 8.72 4.57
CA ALA A 65 14.91 9.65 4.44
C ALA A 65 13.66 9.17 5.20
N ILE A 66 13.38 7.89 5.18
CA ILE A 66 12.26 7.30 5.93
C ILE A 66 12.52 7.45 7.44
N GLN A 67 13.71 7.12 7.91
CA GLN A 67 14.07 7.22 9.32
C GLN A 67 14.01 8.66 9.84
N ALA A 68 14.31 9.63 8.98
CA ALA A 68 14.29 11.04 9.35
C ALA A 68 12.88 11.62 9.50
N LYS A 69 11.85 10.94 8.95
CA LYS A 69 10.47 11.39 9.03
C LYS A 69 9.84 10.93 10.34
N SER A 70 8.86 11.70 10.84
CA SER A 70 8.10 11.28 12.02
C SER A 70 7.29 10.01 11.70
N SER A 71 6.98 9.23 12.74
CA SER A 71 6.25 7.97 12.59
C SER A 71 4.87 8.12 11.95
N ASP A 72 4.29 9.33 12.00
CA ASP A 72 2.96 9.61 11.47
C ASP A 72 2.97 10.23 10.07
N ALA A 73 4.16 10.48 9.51
CA ALA A 73 4.29 11.22 8.25
C ALA A 73 4.00 10.35 7.02
N LEU A 74 4.23 9.05 7.11
CA LEU A 74 4.16 8.13 5.98
C LEU A 74 2.99 7.15 6.11
N GLY A 75 2.50 6.72 4.98
CA GLY A 75 1.49 5.68 4.86
C GLY A 75 1.73 4.85 3.62
N MET A 76 0.79 3.97 3.33
CA MET A 76 0.82 3.09 2.16
C MET A 76 -0.36 3.40 1.25
N SER A 77 -0.13 3.25 -0.05
CA SER A 77 -1.17 3.30 -1.06
C SER A 77 -1.01 2.12 -2.00
N TYR A 78 -2.14 1.59 -2.48
CA TYR A 78 -2.18 0.44 -3.36
C TYR A 78 -2.84 0.81 -4.68
N GLU A 79 -2.32 0.27 -5.78
CA GLU A 79 -2.97 0.32 -7.07
C GLU A 79 -3.78 -0.95 -7.26
N LEU A 80 -4.95 -0.82 -7.86
CA LEU A 80 -5.91 -1.89 -8.05
C LEU A 80 -6.24 -2.05 -9.53
N THR A 81 -6.56 -3.28 -9.92
CA THR A 81 -7.12 -3.60 -11.22
C THR A 81 -8.22 -4.64 -11.08
N ASP A 82 -8.89 -4.96 -12.18
CA ASP A 82 -9.96 -5.97 -12.24
C ASP A 82 -11.04 -5.75 -11.17
N ALA A 83 -11.31 -4.48 -10.85
CA ALA A 83 -12.29 -4.13 -9.84
C ALA A 83 -13.71 -4.40 -10.35
N ARG A 84 -14.52 -5.04 -9.50
CA ARG A 84 -15.96 -5.22 -9.74
C ARG A 84 -16.72 -4.47 -8.67
N VAL A 85 -17.79 -3.81 -9.08
CA VAL A 85 -18.61 -2.97 -8.22
C VAL A 85 -19.93 -3.67 -7.96
N GLU A 86 -20.37 -3.67 -6.70
CA GLU A 86 -21.64 -4.29 -6.30
C GLU A 86 -22.85 -3.62 -6.97
N ASP A 87 -22.87 -2.29 -6.98
CA ASP A 87 -23.92 -1.49 -7.63
C ASP A 87 -23.31 -0.21 -8.18
N MET A 88 -23.24 -0.10 -9.50
CA MET A 88 -22.67 1.06 -10.18
C MET A 88 -23.49 2.34 -10.00
N ARG A 89 -24.76 2.21 -9.56
CA ARG A 89 -25.66 3.35 -9.34
C ARG A 89 -25.54 3.93 -7.94
N ALA A 90 -24.87 3.21 -7.01
CA ALA A 90 -24.71 3.67 -5.63
C ALA A 90 -23.78 4.88 -5.58
N GLU A 91 -24.01 5.79 -4.63
CA GLU A 91 -23.12 6.92 -4.38
C GLU A 91 -21.74 6.47 -3.91
N ILE A 92 -21.70 5.43 -3.08
CA ILE A 92 -20.45 4.82 -2.62
C ILE A 92 -20.31 3.46 -3.28
N TRP A 93 -19.27 3.32 -4.10
CA TRP A 93 -18.98 2.05 -4.74
C TRP A 93 -18.35 1.06 -3.75
N ARG A 94 -18.97 -0.08 -3.63
CA ARG A 94 -18.42 -1.22 -2.89
C ARG A 94 -17.79 -2.18 -3.89
N LEU A 95 -16.49 -2.35 -3.77
CA LEU A 95 -15.73 -3.25 -4.63
C LEU A 95 -15.81 -4.66 -4.08
N THR A 96 -16.39 -5.56 -4.87
CA THR A 96 -16.56 -6.97 -4.50
C THR A 96 -15.43 -7.85 -5.00
N ARG A 97 -14.62 -7.33 -5.91
CA ARG A 97 -13.44 -8.02 -6.43
C ARG A 97 -12.40 -6.99 -6.83
N VAL A 98 -11.14 -7.25 -6.47
CA VAL A 98 -9.99 -6.43 -6.87
C VAL A 98 -8.77 -7.33 -7.01
N THR A 99 -7.77 -6.83 -7.71
CA THR A 99 -6.42 -7.37 -7.72
C THR A 99 -5.48 -6.23 -7.39
N PHE A 100 -4.58 -6.42 -6.43
CA PHE A 100 -3.56 -5.43 -6.15
C PHE A 100 -2.44 -5.53 -7.19
N THR A 101 -2.06 -4.41 -7.78
CA THR A 101 -1.04 -4.35 -8.82
C THR A 101 0.15 -3.49 -8.44
N GLY A 102 0.06 -2.72 -7.38
CA GLY A 102 1.15 -1.89 -6.88
C GLY A 102 0.97 -1.53 -5.43
N ALA A 103 2.07 -1.29 -4.75
CA ALA A 103 2.11 -0.80 -3.38
C ALA A 103 3.19 0.26 -3.28
N ALA A 104 2.88 1.39 -2.68
CA ALA A 104 3.82 2.49 -2.51
C ALA A 104 3.82 3.01 -1.09
N VAL A 105 5.00 3.46 -0.62
CA VAL A 105 5.12 4.28 0.58
C VAL A 105 5.12 5.74 0.15
N LEU A 106 4.31 6.55 0.83
CA LEU A 106 4.14 7.97 0.46
C LEU A 106 3.73 8.80 1.68
N LEU A 107 3.65 10.11 1.51
CA LEU A 107 3.14 10.97 2.56
C LEU A 107 1.69 10.61 2.88
N ARG A 108 1.39 10.50 4.16
CA ARG A 108 0.08 10.06 4.63
C ARG A 108 -1.07 10.92 4.11
N ASP A 109 -0.85 12.23 4.00
CA ASP A 109 -1.85 13.16 3.47
C ASP A 109 -2.05 13.05 1.95
N LYS A 110 -1.17 12.33 1.26
CA LYS A 110 -1.30 12.04 -0.17
C LYS A 110 -1.89 10.65 -0.45
N ALA A 111 -2.09 9.84 0.58
CA ALA A 111 -2.68 8.51 0.44
C ALA A 111 -4.18 8.62 0.11
N ALA A 112 -4.68 7.63 -0.64
CA ALA A 112 -6.11 7.56 -0.96
C ALA A 112 -6.98 7.42 0.29
N TYR A 113 -6.44 6.78 1.34
CA TYR A 113 -7.09 6.63 2.64
C TYR A 113 -6.18 7.20 3.71
N SER A 114 -6.69 8.12 4.52
CA SER A 114 -5.92 8.75 5.60
C SER A 114 -5.63 7.79 6.76
N ALA A 115 -6.44 6.73 6.93
CA ALA A 115 -6.24 5.73 7.96
C ALA A 115 -5.17 4.71 7.53
N THR A 116 -3.95 5.18 7.30
CA THR A 116 -2.82 4.36 6.90
C THR A 116 -1.59 4.77 7.70
N SER A 117 -0.63 3.85 7.80
CA SER A 117 0.65 4.14 8.45
C SER A 117 1.76 3.31 7.83
N PHE A 118 2.98 3.76 7.98
CA PHE A 118 4.17 3.05 7.56
C PHE A 118 5.26 3.25 8.61
N ARG A 119 5.89 2.16 9.02
CA ARG A 119 7.00 2.20 9.97
C ARG A 119 8.12 1.29 9.48
N MET A 120 9.35 1.74 9.69
CA MET A 120 10.54 0.95 9.45
C MET A 120 11.10 0.51 10.79
N ALA A 121 11.25 -0.81 10.97
CA ALA A 121 11.91 -1.36 12.13
C ALA A 121 13.42 -1.16 12.00
N SER A 122 14.04 -0.78 13.08
CA SER A 122 15.49 -0.62 13.14
C SER A 122 16.19 -1.93 13.46
#